data_e95ebce7654cddb4fbc80543d3f58640
#
_entry.id   e95ebce7654cddb4fbc80543d3f58640
#
_cell.length_a   1.000
_cell.length_b   1.000
_cell.length_c   1.000
_cell.angle_alpha   90.00
_cell.angle_beta   90.00
_cell.angle_gamma   90.00
#
_symmetry.space_group_name_H-M   'P 1'
#
loop_
_entity.id
_entity.type
_entity.pdbx_description
1 polymer ?
#
loop_
_entity_poly.entity_id
_entity_poly.type
_entity_poly.pdbx_seq_one_letter_code
_entity_poly.pdbx_strand_id
1 'polypeptide(L)'
;MTKRRSAGMFATALLVGWPAVGAAETPAGGTAGTVAKPPVAVAAPLPPLTGPGSKPAAELEQLKFLRGRWQCTGKQLASAMFGPEHRFTAMAEAKAAVDGFWDQFNYEERRTKEHRGYKAQGLWGWDQNAKHLIRVGATSAGDWDYGSAPGLEGDKIVWTGELTGPLGRMGYRQTISKKSEREISLVLELKEPAGPNGGATGKYAPINEVDCKR
;
A
#
# COMPACT_ATOMS: atom_id res chain seq x y z
N MET A 1 -2.49 38.35 38.71
CA MET A 1 -2.77 37.04 39.34
C MET A 1 -4.24 36.70 39.13
N THR A 2 -4.56 35.87 38.14
CA THR A 2 -5.95 35.40 37.93
C THR A 2 -5.87 33.98 37.39
N LYS A 3 -6.10 33.00 38.26
CA LYS A 3 -6.19 31.57 37.95
C LYS A 3 -7.47 31.29 37.15
N ARG A 4 -7.40 30.85 35.91
CA ARG A 4 -8.51 30.22 35.20
C ARG A 4 -8.44 28.70 35.40
N ARG A 5 -9.50 28.16 36.01
CA ARG A 5 -9.77 26.73 36.16
C ARG A 5 -10.35 26.21 34.84
N SER A 6 -9.74 25.18 34.26
CA SER A 6 -10.29 24.43 33.15
C SER A 6 -11.23 23.37 33.67
N ALA A 7 -12.50 23.41 33.23
CA ALA A 7 -13.51 22.40 33.49
C ALA A 7 -13.27 21.19 32.58
N GLY A 8 -13.20 20.01 33.21
CA GLY A 8 -13.14 18.74 32.49
C GLY A 8 -14.50 18.41 31.87
N MET A 9 -14.46 17.99 30.62
CA MET A 9 -15.61 17.48 29.89
C MET A 9 -15.56 15.96 29.93
N PHE A 10 -16.51 15.33 30.65
CA PHE A 10 -16.70 13.89 30.69
C PHE A 10 -17.31 13.42 29.37
N ALA A 11 -16.62 12.54 28.67
CA ALA A 11 -17.17 11.83 27.52
C ALA A 11 -18.01 10.65 28.01
N THR A 12 -19.32 10.72 27.78
CA THR A 12 -20.28 9.65 28.04
C THR A 12 -20.16 8.59 26.95
N ALA A 13 -19.70 7.39 27.31
CA ALA A 13 -19.66 6.23 26.41
C ALA A 13 -21.09 5.70 26.23
N LEU A 14 -21.62 5.79 25.02
CA LEU A 14 -22.84 5.14 24.58
C LEU A 14 -22.56 3.66 24.28
N LEU A 15 -22.97 2.78 25.16
CA LEU A 15 -23.06 1.33 24.93
C LEU A 15 -24.24 1.06 23.98
N VAL A 16 -23.94 0.80 22.71
CA VAL A 16 -24.91 0.30 21.76
C VAL A 16 -25.00 -1.22 21.94
N GLY A 17 -26.12 -1.67 22.52
CA GLY A 17 -26.43 -3.10 22.67
C GLY A 17 -26.66 -3.77 21.31
N TRP A 18 -26.02 -4.89 21.09
CA TRP A 18 -26.30 -5.79 19.98
C TRP A 18 -27.62 -6.55 20.26
N PRO A 19 -28.54 -6.69 19.28
CA PRO A 19 -29.69 -7.54 19.43
C PRO A 19 -29.25 -9.01 19.39
N ALA A 20 -29.76 -9.80 20.35
CA ALA A 20 -29.63 -11.23 20.40
C ALA A 20 -30.30 -11.86 19.16
N VAL A 21 -29.54 -12.59 18.36
CA VAL A 21 -30.06 -13.42 17.25
C VAL A 21 -30.78 -14.60 17.86
N GLY A 22 -32.09 -14.68 17.62
CA GLY A 22 -32.96 -15.76 18.08
C GLY A 22 -32.50 -17.11 17.55
N ALA A 23 -32.55 -18.12 18.43
CA ALA A 23 -32.32 -19.50 18.11
C ALA A 23 -33.43 -20.00 17.15
N ALA A 24 -33.05 -20.40 15.93
CA ALA A 24 -33.92 -21.10 15.01
C ALA A 24 -34.07 -22.55 15.45
N GLU A 25 -35.31 -22.99 15.66
CA GLU A 25 -35.67 -24.39 15.93
C GLU A 25 -35.28 -25.28 14.77
N THR A 26 -34.58 -26.35 15.07
CA THR A 26 -34.19 -27.39 14.12
C THR A 26 -35.42 -28.33 13.87
N PRO A 27 -35.90 -28.51 12.65
CA PRO A 27 -36.89 -29.54 12.38
C PRO A 27 -36.22 -30.95 12.41
N ALA A 28 -36.74 -31.78 13.29
CA ALA A 28 -36.36 -33.19 13.36
C ALA A 28 -36.94 -33.96 12.14
N GLY A 29 -36.10 -34.82 11.57
CA GLY A 29 -36.56 -35.90 10.66
C GLY A 29 -36.16 -35.76 9.20
N GLY A 30 -34.92 -36.09 8.89
CA GLY A 30 -34.47 -36.39 7.53
C GLY A 30 -33.56 -37.63 7.55
N THR A 31 -34.00 -38.70 6.92
CA THR A 31 -33.28 -39.97 6.70
C THR A 31 -31.87 -39.68 6.14
N ALA A 32 -30.84 -40.16 6.82
CA ALA A 32 -29.45 -40.05 6.41
C ALA A 32 -29.20 -40.81 5.12
N GLY A 33 -29.36 -40.15 4.00
CA GLY A 33 -28.86 -40.63 2.71
C GLY A 33 -27.34 -40.51 2.74
N THR A 34 -26.63 -41.62 2.66
CA THR A 34 -25.17 -41.68 2.54
C THR A 34 -24.76 -41.01 1.22
N VAL A 35 -24.44 -39.73 1.26
CA VAL A 35 -23.88 -39.03 0.10
C VAL A 35 -22.46 -39.58 -0.09
N ALA A 36 -22.25 -40.36 -1.12
CA ALA A 36 -20.95 -40.85 -1.52
C ALA A 36 -20.06 -39.63 -1.78
N LYS A 37 -18.96 -39.48 -0.99
CA LYS A 37 -17.97 -38.43 -1.16
C LYS A 37 -17.40 -38.57 -2.59
N PRO A 38 -17.47 -37.50 -3.44
CA PRO A 38 -16.88 -37.56 -4.77
C PRO A 38 -15.40 -37.89 -4.67
N PRO A 39 -14.82 -38.64 -5.58
CA PRO A 39 -13.39 -38.94 -5.58
C PRO A 39 -12.63 -37.62 -5.64
N VAL A 40 -11.74 -37.41 -4.67
CA VAL A 40 -10.82 -36.26 -4.69
C VAL A 40 -9.91 -36.49 -5.89
N ALA A 41 -10.10 -35.72 -6.95
CA ALA A 41 -9.16 -35.68 -8.06
C ALA A 41 -7.80 -35.26 -7.51
N VAL A 42 -6.84 -36.21 -7.55
CA VAL A 42 -5.45 -35.90 -7.21
C VAL A 42 -4.96 -34.91 -8.26
N ALA A 43 -4.79 -33.64 -7.87
CA ALA A 43 -4.27 -32.65 -8.77
C ALA A 43 -2.89 -33.11 -9.29
N ALA A 44 -2.70 -33.02 -10.61
CA ALA A 44 -1.40 -33.31 -11.20
C ALA A 44 -0.33 -32.44 -10.48
N PRO A 45 0.89 -32.96 -10.27
CA PRO A 45 1.97 -32.18 -9.68
C PRO A 45 2.14 -30.88 -10.46
N LEU A 46 2.08 -29.74 -9.75
CA LEU A 46 2.35 -28.46 -10.37
C LEU A 46 3.77 -28.50 -10.96
N PRO A 47 3.98 -27.97 -12.18
CA PRO A 47 5.33 -27.85 -12.74
C PRO A 47 6.19 -27.01 -11.78
N PRO A 48 7.50 -27.26 -11.69
CA PRO A 48 8.39 -26.44 -10.86
C PRO A 48 8.19 -24.96 -11.22
N LEU A 49 8.03 -24.11 -10.20
CA LEU A 49 7.79 -22.67 -10.36
C LEU A 49 8.92 -21.96 -11.12
N THR A 50 10.11 -22.54 -11.11
CA THR A 50 11.25 -22.06 -11.89
C THR A 50 11.95 -23.27 -12.50
N GLY A 51 12.03 -23.34 -13.84
CA GLY A 51 12.90 -24.29 -14.51
C GLY A 51 14.37 -23.90 -14.29
N PRO A 52 15.30 -24.88 -14.33
CA PRO A 52 16.72 -24.56 -14.33
C PRO A 52 17.03 -23.61 -15.50
N GLY A 53 17.61 -22.42 -15.22
CA GLY A 53 17.95 -21.42 -16.21
C GLY A 53 16.96 -20.26 -16.40
N SER A 54 15.90 -20.15 -15.58
CA SER A 54 15.08 -18.94 -15.59
C SER A 54 15.95 -17.71 -15.23
N LYS A 55 15.80 -16.62 -15.98
CA LYS A 55 16.51 -15.36 -15.75
C LYS A 55 15.51 -14.30 -15.32
N PRO A 56 15.95 -13.33 -14.48
CA PRO A 56 15.15 -12.14 -14.21
C PRO A 56 14.70 -11.47 -15.51
N ALA A 57 13.54 -10.87 -15.48
CA ALA A 57 13.01 -10.13 -16.61
C ALA A 57 13.91 -8.93 -16.93
N ALA A 58 14.28 -8.76 -18.19
CA ALA A 58 15.08 -7.62 -18.62
C ALA A 58 14.38 -6.27 -18.37
N GLU A 59 13.07 -6.30 -18.34
CA GLU A 59 12.22 -5.14 -18.07
C GLU A 59 12.43 -4.56 -16.67
N LEU A 60 12.94 -5.34 -15.69
CA LEU A 60 13.31 -4.82 -14.37
C LEU A 60 14.50 -3.86 -14.41
N GLU A 61 15.32 -3.88 -15.45
CA GLU A 61 16.43 -2.94 -15.59
C GLU A 61 15.96 -1.48 -15.71
N GLN A 62 14.70 -1.25 -16.12
CA GLN A 62 14.13 0.09 -16.12
C GLN A 62 13.96 0.68 -14.68
N LEU A 63 13.99 -0.15 -13.62
CA LEU A 63 14.00 0.28 -12.22
C LEU A 63 15.41 0.56 -11.68
N LYS A 64 16.46 0.27 -12.45
CA LYS A 64 17.85 0.38 -11.98
C LYS A 64 18.21 1.77 -11.44
N PHE A 65 17.64 2.81 -11.99
CA PHE A 65 17.85 4.18 -11.50
C PHE A 65 17.36 4.39 -10.08
N LEU A 66 16.43 3.57 -9.56
CA LEU A 66 15.92 3.62 -8.19
C LEU A 66 16.82 2.89 -7.20
N ARG A 67 17.65 1.93 -7.66
CA ARG A 67 18.51 1.12 -6.80
C ARG A 67 19.58 2.00 -6.14
N GLY A 68 19.86 1.75 -4.86
CA GLY A 68 20.81 2.46 -4.03
C GLY A 68 20.16 3.14 -2.84
N ARG A 69 20.93 3.96 -2.14
CA ARG A 69 20.46 4.71 -0.96
C ARG A 69 20.18 6.16 -1.32
N TRP A 70 19.11 6.69 -0.77
CA TRP A 70 18.60 8.01 -1.04
C TRP A 70 18.33 8.75 0.25
N GLN A 71 18.76 10.01 0.33
CA GLN A 71 18.34 10.95 1.35
C GLN A 71 17.19 11.78 0.80
N CYS A 72 16.06 11.74 1.48
CA CYS A 72 14.84 12.35 1.01
C CYS A 72 14.38 13.49 1.93
N THR A 73 13.84 14.53 1.33
CA THR A 73 13.08 15.58 2.02
C THR A 73 11.69 15.60 1.44
N GLY A 74 10.69 15.69 2.29
CA GLY A 74 9.32 15.64 1.83
C GLY A 74 8.41 16.61 2.56
N LYS A 75 7.23 16.75 2.01
CA LYS A 75 6.14 17.55 2.50
C LYS A 75 4.86 16.70 2.46
N GLN A 76 4.29 16.44 3.62
CA GLN A 76 2.94 15.92 3.74
C GLN A 76 1.98 17.10 3.57
N LEU A 77 1.07 17.02 2.62
CA LEU A 77 0.08 18.08 2.39
C LEU A 77 -1.06 17.97 3.40
N ALA A 78 -1.63 19.10 3.77
CA ALA A 78 -2.76 19.12 4.68
C ALA A 78 -3.97 18.37 4.09
N SER A 79 -4.56 17.48 4.88
CA SER A 79 -5.78 16.78 4.50
C SER A 79 -6.58 16.38 5.72
N ALA A 80 -7.88 16.12 5.54
CA ALA A 80 -8.74 15.61 6.61
C ALA A 80 -8.26 14.24 7.15
N MET A 81 -7.58 13.46 6.31
CA MET A 81 -7.09 12.11 6.62
C MET A 81 -5.74 12.11 7.34
N PHE A 82 -4.81 12.96 6.91
CA PHE A 82 -3.43 12.95 7.40
C PHE A 82 -3.08 14.14 8.31
N GLY A 83 -4.07 15.00 8.59
CA GLY A 83 -3.90 16.15 9.46
C GLY A 83 -3.23 17.35 8.77
N PRO A 84 -2.62 18.25 9.56
CA PRO A 84 -2.02 19.48 9.04
C PRO A 84 -0.76 19.21 8.21
N GLU A 85 -0.45 20.16 7.32
CA GLU A 85 0.77 20.13 6.54
C GLU A 85 2.02 20.10 7.44
N HIS A 86 2.98 19.26 7.06
CA HIS A 86 4.28 19.22 7.73
C HIS A 86 5.39 18.76 6.80
N ARG A 87 6.63 19.12 7.14
CA ARG A 87 7.83 18.66 6.45
C ARG A 87 8.46 17.50 7.19
N PHE A 88 9.12 16.62 6.43
CA PHE A 88 9.85 15.50 6.99
C PHE A 88 11.15 15.23 6.23
N THR A 89 12.03 14.43 6.83
CA THR A 89 13.19 13.85 6.16
C THR A 89 13.08 12.34 6.24
N ALA A 90 13.59 11.65 5.23
CA ALA A 90 13.53 10.20 5.15
C ALA A 90 14.80 9.61 4.52
N MET A 91 14.98 8.33 4.74
CA MET A 91 15.92 7.48 4.00
C MET A 91 15.12 6.50 3.16
N ALA A 92 15.54 6.33 1.92
CA ALA A 92 15.02 5.27 1.06
C ALA A 92 16.17 4.41 0.55
N GLU A 93 15.91 3.12 0.36
CA GLU A 93 16.86 2.17 -0.22
C GLU A 93 16.11 1.23 -1.14
N ALA A 94 16.66 0.99 -2.33
CA ALA A 94 16.19 -0.06 -3.21
C ALA A 94 17.37 -0.92 -3.68
N LYS A 95 17.14 -2.22 -3.79
CA LYS A 95 18.16 -3.20 -4.21
C LYS A 95 17.51 -4.42 -4.85
N ALA A 96 18.26 -5.09 -5.72
CA ALA A 96 17.84 -6.37 -6.26
C ALA A 96 17.67 -7.39 -5.13
N ALA A 97 16.63 -8.21 -5.21
CA ALA A 97 16.24 -9.23 -4.26
C ALA A 97 15.73 -10.47 -4.99
N VAL A 98 15.60 -11.58 -4.25
CA VAL A 98 15.07 -12.85 -4.78
C VAL A 98 15.78 -13.20 -6.11
N ASP A 99 17.12 -13.32 -6.04
CA ASP A 99 18.00 -13.64 -7.18
C ASP A 99 17.83 -12.72 -8.42
N GLY A 100 17.41 -11.47 -8.17
CA GLY A 100 17.20 -10.46 -9.19
C GLY A 100 15.82 -10.47 -9.86
N PHE A 101 14.93 -11.39 -9.48
CA PHE A 101 13.55 -11.42 -9.99
C PHE A 101 12.67 -10.29 -9.45
N TRP A 102 13.12 -9.64 -8.37
CA TRP A 102 12.44 -8.53 -7.71
C TRP A 102 13.45 -7.48 -7.28
N ASP A 103 12.98 -6.25 -7.12
CA ASP A 103 13.66 -5.22 -6.36
C ASP A 103 12.93 -5.01 -5.04
N GLN A 104 13.67 -5.04 -3.93
CA GLN A 104 13.17 -4.68 -2.62
C GLN A 104 13.36 -3.19 -2.40
N PHE A 105 12.34 -2.50 -1.89
CA PHE A 105 12.46 -1.12 -1.43
C PHE A 105 12.14 -1.02 0.07
N ASN A 106 12.84 -0.09 0.72
CA ASN A 106 12.61 0.31 2.10
C ASN A 106 12.58 1.83 2.15
N TYR A 107 11.68 2.37 2.94
CA TYR A 107 11.52 3.80 3.16
C TYR A 107 11.28 4.04 4.66
N GLU A 108 11.99 5.00 5.24
CA GLU A 108 11.88 5.33 6.65
C GLU A 108 12.00 6.84 6.88
N GLU A 109 10.93 7.44 7.39
CA GLU A 109 10.93 8.83 7.84
C GLU A 109 11.59 8.96 9.20
N ARG A 110 12.34 10.05 9.37
CA ARG A 110 12.93 10.39 10.64
C ARG A 110 11.85 10.77 11.65
N ARG A 111 11.84 10.07 12.78
CA ARG A 111 10.98 10.41 13.91
C ARG A 111 11.38 11.76 14.50
N THR A 112 10.40 12.60 14.83
CA THR A 112 10.54 13.85 15.59
C THR A 112 9.69 13.82 16.85
N LYS A 113 9.65 14.89 17.60
CA LYS A 113 8.76 15.01 18.77
C LYS A 113 7.29 15.12 18.36
N GLU A 114 7.03 15.76 17.22
CA GLU A 114 5.70 16.00 16.66
C GLU A 114 5.24 14.84 15.79
N HIS A 115 6.19 14.09 15.22
CA HIS A 115 5.93 13.05 14.22
C HIS A 115 6.49 11.70 14.62
N ARG A 116 5.63 10.68 14.59
CA ARG A 116 6.00 9.29 14.85
C ARG A 116 7.02 8.75 13.83
N GLY A 117 7.07 9.34 12.64
CA GLY A 117 7.76 8.80 11.47
C GLY A 117 6.97 7.66 10.82
N TYR A 118 7.09 7.55 9.52
CA TYR A 118 6.41 6.53 8.71
C TYR A 118 7.45 5.59 8.11
N LYS A 119 7.13 4.31 8.01
CA LYS A 119 7.98 3.32 7.37
C LYS A 119 7.16 2.58 6.33
N ALA A 120 7.77 2.30 5.20
CA ALA A 120 7.20 1.43 4.18
C ALA A 120 8.27 0.49 3.64
N GLN A 121 7.87 -0.71 3.28
CA GLN A 121 8.72 -1.68 2.61
C GLN A 121 7.90 -2.47 1.60
N GLY A 122 8.56 -2.99 0.58
CA GLY A 122 7.87 -3.80 -0.40
C GLY A 122 8.79 -4.33 -1.49
N LEU A 123 8.16 -4.87 -2.50
CA LEU A 123 8.81 -5.49 -3.65
C LEU A 123 8.25 -4.88 -4.94
N TRP A 124 9.12 -4.71 -5.91
CA TRP A 124 8.79 -4.41 -7.29
C TRP A 124 9.21 -5.58 -8.17
N GLY A 125 8.35 -5.99 -9.07
CA GLY A 125 8.56 -7.12 -9.95
C GLY A 125 8.03 -6.87 -11.36
N TRP A 126 8.11 -7.90 -12.19
CA TRP A 126 7.58 -7.90 -13.55
C TRP A 126 6.56 -9.03 -13.70
N ASP A 127 5.35 -8.70 -14.12
CA ASP A 127 4.34 -9.69 -14.51
C ASP A 127 4.54 -10.08 -15.97
N GLN A 128 5.00 -11.33 -16.19
CA GLN A 128 5.27 -11.88 -17.52
C GLN A 128 4.02 -12.02 -18.38
N ASN A 129 2.86 -12.21 -17.74
CA ASN A 129 1.60 -12.41 -18.44
C ASN A 129 0.96 -11.08 -18.82
N ALA A 130 0.87 -10.18 -17.85
CA ALA A 130 0.24 -8.87 -18.02
C ALA A 130 1.19 -7.83 -18.68
N LYS A 131 2.50 -8.15 -18.80
CA LYS A 131 3.52 -7.28 -19.42
C LYS A 131 3.58 -5.88 -18.78
N HIS A 132 3.60 -5.84 -17.47
CA HIS A 132 3.75 -4.61 -16.71
C HIS A 132 4.55 -4.82 -15.41
N LEU A 133 5.06 -3.74 -14.87
CA LEU A 133 5.64 -3.74 -13.52
C LEU A 133 4.54 -3.91 -12.49
N ILE A 134 4.83 -4.69 -11.44
CA ILE A 134 3.97 -4.87 -10.27
C ILE A 134 4.69 -4.45 -9.00
N ARG A 135 3.92 -3.99 -8.02
CA ARG A 135 4.42 -3.72 -6.67
C ARG A 135 3.48 -4.27 -5.62
N VAL A 136 4.07 -4.66 -4.51
CA VAL A 136 3.37 -4.92 -3.25
C VAL A 136 4.13 -4.24 -2.13
N GLY A 137 3.42 -3.67 -1.17
CA GLY A 137 4.03 -2.95 -0.07
C GLY A 137 3.24 -3.08 1.22
N ALA A 138 3.92 -2.80 2.33
CA ALA A 138 3.30 -2.71 3.65
C ALA A 138 3.94 -1.56 4.43
N THR A 139 3.18 -1.00 5.38
CA THR A 139 3.58 0.20 6.10
C THR A 139 3.44 0.07 7.61
N SER A 140 4.12 0.94 8.34
CA SER A 140 4.00 1.03 9.80
C SER A 140 2.66 1.59 10.30
N ALA A 141 1.82 2.09 9.42
CA ALA A 141 0.45 2.50 9.72
C ALA A 141 -0.55 1.33 9.66
N GLY A 142 -0.10 0.14 9.25
CA GLY A 142 -0.94 -1.04 9.10
C GLY A 142 -1.61 -1.15 7.74
N ASP A 143 -1.19 -0.31 6.79
CA ASP A 143 -1.64 -0.39 5.41
C ASP A 143 -0.79 -1.37 4.62
N TRP A 144 -1.37 -1.90 3.55
CA TRP A 144 -0.65 -2.59 2.49
C TRP A 144 -1.17 -2.14 1.14
N ASP A 145 -0.33 -2.20 0.12
CA ASP A 145 -0.70 -1.81 -1.22
C ASP A 145 -0.34 -2.88 -2.27
N TYR A 146 -1.12 -2.91 -3.31
CA TYR A 146 -0.82 -3.57 -4.56
C TYR A 146 -1.03 -2.58 -5.69
N GLY A 147 -0.10 -2.55 -6.63
CA GLY A 147 -0.20 -1.66 -7.78
C GLY A 147 0.59 -2.15 -8.98
N SER A 148 0.38 -1.48 -10.10
CA SER A 148 1.07 -1.76 -11.35
C SER A 148 1.47 -0.48 -12.06
N ALA A 149 2.43 -0.61 -12.98
CA ALA A 149 2.84 0.46 -13.89
C ALA A 149 3.19 -0.14 -15.25
N PRO A 150 2.86 0.52 -16.36
CA PRO A 150 3.21 0.01 -17.70
C PRO A 150 4.72 -0.07 -17.92
N GLY A 151 5.49 0.72 -17.19
CA GLY A 151 6.95 0.80 -17.26
C GLY A 151 7.44 2.24 -17.16
N LEU A 152 8.68 2.46 -17.58
CA LEU A 152 9.29 3.79 -17.64
C LEU A 152 8.82 4.51 -18.90
N GLU A 153 8.08 5.61 -18.72
CA GLU A 153 7.61 6.49 -19.79
C GLU A 153 8.42 7.80 -19.75
N GLY A 154 9.36 7.96 -20.68
CA GLY A 154 10.37 9.01 -20.61
C GLY A 154 11.18 8.87 -19.32
N ASP A 155 11.11 9.86 -18.45
CA ASP A 155 11.79 9.87 -17.14
C ASP A 155 10.84 9.57 -15.97
N LYS A 156 9.68 8.96 -16.20
CA LYS A 156 8.65 8.74 -15.16
C LYS A 156 8.17 7.31 -15.11
N ILE A 157 7.91 6.84 -13.91
CA ILE A 157 7.11 5.64 -13.65
C ILE A 157 5.87 6.07 -12.90
N VAL A 158 4.69 5.70 -13.41
CA VAL A 158 3.41 6.01 -12.77
C VAL A 158 2.78 4.72 -12.27
N TRP A 159 2.88 4.50 -10.99
CA TRP A 159 2.20 3.40 -10.31
C TRP A 159 0.77 3.76 -10.03
N THR A 160 -0.15 2.85 -10.33
CA THR A 160 -1.56 2.95 -9.94
C THR A 160 -1.97 1.67 -9.24
N GLY A 161 -2.82 1.79 -8.25
CA GLY A 161 -3.22 0.62 -7.48
C GLY A 161 -4.19 0.95 -6.36
N GLU A 162 -4.23 0.05 -5.41
CA GLU A 162 -5.11 0.14 -4.25
C GLU A 162 -4.30 0.03 -2.96
N LEU A 163 -4.56 0.93 -2.04
CA LEU A 163 -4.10 0.92 -0.67
C LEU A 163 -5.22 0.40 0.21
N THR A 164 -4.94 -0.60 1.04
CA THR A 164 -5.90 -1.19 1.99
C THR A 164 -5.34 -1.07 3.40
N GLY A 165 -6.10 -0.52 4.31
CA GLY A 165 -5.65 -0.30 5.69
C GLY A 165 -6.78 0.06 6.66
N PRO A 166 -6.44 0.59 7.84
CA PRO A 166 -7.43 0.94 8.86
C PRO A 166 -8.50 1.93 8.42
N LEU A 167 -8.21 2.73 7.38
CA LEU A 167 -9.15 3.71 6.81
C LEU A 167 -9.96 3.14 5.64
N GLY A 168 -9.88 1.82 5.38
CA GLY A 168 -10.54 1.15 4.27
C GLY A 168 -9.67 1.02 3.04
N ARG A 169 -10.32 0.94 1.87
CA ARG A 169 -9.67 0.77 0.57
C ARG A 169 -9.70 2.08 -0.21
N MET A 170 -8.57 2.47 -0.77
CA MET A 170 -8.42 3.71 -1.53
C MET A 170 -7.55 3.48 -2.75
N GLY A 171 -7.98 4.00 -3.90
CA GLY A 171 -7.11 4.05 -5.06
C GLY A 171 -5.95 5.02 -4.83
N TYR A 172 -4.76 4.67 -5.28
CA TYR A 172 -3.61 5.57 -5.27
C TYR A 172 -2.98 5.70 -6.65
N ARG A 173 -2.26 6.81 -6.84
CA ARG A 173 -1.34 7.03 -7.93
C ARG A 173 -0.03 7.58 -7.35
N GLN A 174 1.08 6.93 -7.66
CA GLN A 174 2.40 7.41 -7.29
C GLN A 174 3.23 7.64 -8.54
N THR A 175 3.65 8.86 -8.74
CA THR A 175 4.54 9.25 -9.83
C THR A 175 5.97 9.36 -9.29
N ILE A 176 6.89 8.58 -9.82
CA ILE A 176 8.33 8.70 -9.57
C ILE A 176 8.97 9.29 -10.82
N SER A 177 9.63 10.43 -10.69
CA SER A 177 10.30 11.11 -11.79
C SER A 177 11.81 11.11 -11.58
N LYS A 178 12.56 10.62 -12.57
CA LYS A 178 14.01 10.73 -12.61
C LYS A 178 14.39 12.15 -13.05
N LYS A 179 15.01 12.91 -12.16
CA LYS A 179 15.52 14.26 -12.45
C LYS A 179 16.95 14.22 -13.01
N SER A 180 17.75 13.30 -12.47
CA SER A 180 19.11 13.02 -12.89
C SER A 180 19.54 11.63 -12.42
N GLU A 181 20.79 11.23 -12.64
CA GLU A 181 21.34 9.98 -12.08
C GLU A 181 21.41 10.00 -10.53
N ARG A 182 21.33 11.19 -9.92
CA ARG A 182 21.50 11.39 -8.47
C ARG A 182 20.28 12.08 -7.81
N GLU A 183 19.21 12.26 -8.56
CA GLU A 183 18.03 12.97 -8.05
C GLU A 183 16.73 12.40 -8.64
N ILE A 184 15.79 12.11 -7.76
CA ILE A 184 14.43 11.68 -8.11
C ILE A 184 13.41 12.50 -7.32
N SER A 185 12.20 12.63 -7.85
CA SER A 185 11.06 13.16 -7.11
C SER A 185 9.90 12.16 -7.13
N LEU A 186 9.11 12.16 -6.06
CA LEU A 186 7.94 11.34 -5.91
C LEU A 186 6.74 12.21 -5.54
N VAL A 187 5.59 11.91 -6.13
CA VAL A 187 4.30 12.49 -5.73
C VAL A 187 3.35 11.33 -5.51
N LEU A 188 2.79 11.26 -4.30
CA LEU A 188 1.74 10.31 -3.98
C LEU A 188 0.39 11.05 -3.94
N GLU A 189 -0.56 10.50 -4.66
CA GLU A 189 -1.92 10.99 -4.74
C GLU A 189 -2.88 9.89 -4.31
N LEU A 190 -3.90 10.24 -3.56
CA LEU A 190 -5.00 9.33 -3.26
C LEU A 190 -6.25 9.74 -4.03
N LYS A 191 -7.01 8.72 -4.42
CA LYS A 191 -8.32 8.94 -5.01
C LYS A 191 -9.26 9.44 -3.93
N GLU A 192 -9.90 10.58 -4.15
CA GLU A 192 -10.87 11.11 -3.21
C GLU A 192 -11.95 10.07 -2.92
N PRO A 193 -12.28 9.84 -1.63
CA PRO A 193 -13.36 8.93 -1.27
C PRO A 193 -14.67 9.40 -1.91
N ALA A 194 -15.54 8.45 -2.21
CA ALA A 194 -16.88 8.76 -2.63
C ALA A 194 -17.55 9.67 -1.60
N GLY A 195 -18.14 10.77 -2.03
CA GLY A 195 -18.96 11.61 -1.17
C GLY A 195 -20.10 10.80 -0.53
N PRO A 196 -20.81 11.36 0.47
CA PRO A 196 -21.85 10.68 1.21
C PRO A 196 -22.98 10.10 0.34
N ASN A 197 -23.10 10.53 -0.90
CA ASN A 197 -24.06 10.04 -1.89
C ASN A 197 -23.47 8.96 -2.83
N GLY A 198 -22.34 8.37 -2.52
CA GLY A 198 -21.74 7.24 -3.25
C GLY A 198 -21.06 7.58 -4.57
N GLY A 199 -21.04 8.84 -4.98
CA GLY A 199 -20.32 9.28 -6.18
C GLY A 199 -18.85 9.53 -5.89
N ALA A 200 -17.96 8.57 -6.23
CA ALA A 200 -16.52 8.88 -6.25
C ALA A 200 -16.28 9.98 -7.27
N THR A 201 -15.64 11.08 -6.87
CA THR A 201 -15.28 12.14 -7.83
C THR A 201 -14.29 11.63 -8.87
N GLY A 202 -13.66 10.48 -8.60
CA GLY A 202 -12.67 9.86 -9.47
C GLY A 202 -11.36 10.63 -9.56
N LYS A 203 -11.25 11.78 -8.90
CA LYS A 203 -10.08 12.64 -8.92
C LYS A 203 -9.02 12.16 -7.94
N TYR A 204 -7.77 12.27 -8.34
CA TYR A 204 -6.63 12.07 -7.50
C TYR A 204 -6.19 13.41 -6.90
N ALA A 205 -5.98 13.43 -5.59
CA ALA A 205 -5.46 14.59 -4.86
C ALA A 205 -4.08 14.26 -4.29
N PRO A 206 -3.08 15.12 -4.46
CA PRO A 206 -1.76 14.90 -3.91
C PRO A 206 -1.82 14.94 -2.38
N ILE A 207 -1.13 13.99 -1.75
CA ILE A 207 -1.03 13.89 -0.29
C ILE A 207 0.39 14.08 0.20
N ASN A 208 1.39 13.71 -0.59
CA ASN A 208 2.76 14.06 -0.30
C ASN A 208 3.61 14.30 -1.55
N GLU A 209 4.66 15.08 -1.35
CA GLU A 209 5.71 15.38 -2.33
C GLU A 209 7.06 15.12 -1.69
N VAL A 210 7.94 14.40 -2.38
CA VAL A 210 9.25 13.99 -1.85
C VAL A 210 10.31 14.17 -2.92
N ASP A 211 11.42 14.81 -2.55
CA ASP A 211 12.63 14.89 -3.35
C ASP A 211 13.74 14.10 -2.69
N CYS A 212 14.43 13.25 -3.45
CA CYS A 212 15.48 12.39 -2.95
C CYS A 212 16.78 12.60 -3.74
N LYS A 213 17.90 12.59 -3.02
CA LYS A 213 19.26 12.73 -3.56
C LYS A 213 20.18 11.64 -3.02
N ARG A 214 21.21 11.28 -3.81
CA ARG A 214 22.29 10.35 -3.43
C ARG A 214 23.68 10.91 -3.78
#